data_9e91754ea1ad775375dbe1db265fd62e
#
_entry.id   9e91754ea1ad775375dbe1db265fd62e
#
_cell.length_a   1.000
_cell.length_b   1.000
_cell.length_c   1.000
_cell.angle_alpha   90.00
_cell.angle_beta   90.00
_cell.angle_gamma   90.00
#
_symmetry.space_group_name_H-M   'P 1'
#
loop_
_entity.id
_entity.type
_entity.pdbx_description
1 polymer ?
#
loop_
_entity_poly.entity_id
_entity_poly.type
_entity_poly.pdbx_seq_one_letter_code
_entity_poly.pdbx_strand_id
1 'polypeptide(L)'
;MDYNLLAELLFPNIDKTPEDYEKIYPKRNLPEGAKVTRLGPSPTGFIHLGNLYGAFVDERLAHQSGGVFYLRIEDTDDKRFVDGAVKIIIDSLRFFGISFDEGAGLDGDTGAYGNYTQSKRGEIYASFAKKLVREGKAYPCFLTEEEIAEIRAKQEAEKQNPGIYGEFAAHRNLSLEEVEANIKAGKPYVLRLKSDGNPDPEKARRIKVEDAIRGTLEMPENFQDVVILKTTGIPTYHFAHVVDDHLMRTTHVVRGAEWLPSLPIHVELFEKLGLKLPIYCHTAQLMKLDENGNKRKLSKREDPELSLDYYRNLGYHPAAVREYLLTILNSNFEEWRAEHQDADIDEFPFTTEKMSNSGALFDLNKLNDISKDVLLRIPAEEIVEFLKGWAQEFKPEIMYIFDDEEYLKKIIDLGRNDKKPRKDLVYAEQIVEFISYFFDDMFAREDEIPAEVSAEDAREILKKYMESYDHADDQSQWFDKIRNIAVELGYAAKPKDYKKNPEDYKGHVGHVSTVIRIALMGRAQSPDVWCIQQIMGEDMTRRRITSYKI
;
A
#
# COMPACT_ATOMS: atom_id res chain seq x y z
N MET A 1 31.80 11.88 39.04
CA MET A 1 30.65 10.98 38.93
C MET A 1 31.16 9.51 38.87
N ASP A 2 30.70 8.65 39.77
CA ASP A 2 30.89 7.23 39.65
C ASP A 2 29.74 6.65 38.77
N TYR A 3 30.05 6.39 37.51
CA TYR A 3 29.05 5.92 36.54
C TYR A 3 28.61 4.47 36.79
N ASN A 4 29.44 3.62 37.49
CA ASN A 4 29.03 2.30 37.87
C ASN A 4 27.94 2.35 38.94
N LEU A 5 28.15 3.16 39.98
CA LEU A 5 27.17 3.33 41.04
C LEU A 5 25.89 3.99 40.48
N LEU A 6 26.02 4.97 39.56
CA LEU A 6 24.87 5.56 38.91
C LEU A 6 24.06 4.54 38.09
N ALA A 7 24.73 3.66 37.36
CA ALA A 7 24.05 2.63 36.57
C ALA A 7 23.29 1.64 37.46
N GLU A 8 23.90 1.24 38.60
CA GLU A 8 23.23 0.35 39.57
C GLU A 8 22.05 1.07 40.28
N LEU A 9 22.18 2.36 40.55
CA LEU A 9 21.10 3.15 41.14
C LEU A 9 19.87 3.28 40.21
N LEU A 10 20.11 3.49 38.92
CA LEU A 10 19.03 3.65 37.95
C LEU A 10 18.42 2.33 37.48
N PHE A 11 19.20 1.25 37.45
CA PHE A 11 18.81 -0.08 36.95
C PHE A 11 19.17 -1.21 37.90
N PRO A 12 18.64 -1.21 39.16
CA PRO A 12 19.06 -2.15 40.22
C PRO A 12 18.68 -3.60 39.91
N ASN A 13 17.67 -3.83 39.07
CA ASN A 13 17.15 -5.18 38.77
C ASN A 13 17.56 -5.70 37.39
N ILE A 14 18.51 -5.04 36.74
CA ILE A 14 18.97 -5.42 35.39
C ILE A 14 20.34 -6.10 35.53
N ASP A 15 20.35 -7.41 35.48
CA ASP A 15 21.55 -8.22 35.63
C ASP A 15 22.19 -8.61 34.29
N LYS A 16 21.39 -8.86 33.27
CA LYS A 16 21.88 -9.20 31.93
C LYS A 16 22.54 -8.00 31.25
N THR A 17 23.64 -8.28 30.59
CA THR A 17 24.37 -7.29 29.78
C THR A 17 24.00 -7.39 28.32
N PRO A 18 24.29 -6.37 27.48
CA PRO A 18 24.15 -6.47 26.02
C PRO A 18 24.87 -7.69 25.44
N GLU A 19 26.02 -8.07 25.98
CA GLU A 19 26.81 -9.24 25.58
C GLU A 19 26.09 -10.58 25.85
N ASP A 20 25.22 -10.64 26.85
CA ASP A 20 24.38 -11.81 27.12
C ASP A 20 23.27 -11.92 26.09
N TYR A 21 22.70 -10.79 25.68
CA TYR A 21 21.71 -10.76 24.56
C TYR A 21 22.35 -11.09 23.21
N GLU A 22 23.63 -10.76 22.99
CA GLU A 22 24.36 -11.22 21.80
C GLU A 22 24.44 -12.76 21.71
N LYS A 23 24.52 -13.45 22.83
CA LYS A 23 24.50 -14.92 22.87
C LYS A 23 23.10 -15.49 22.66
N ILE A 24 22.06 -14.82 23.18
CA ILE A 24 20.65 -15.20 23.01
C ILE A 24 20.24 -15.03 21.55
N TYR A 25 20.69 -13.96 20.88
CA TYR A 25 20.39 -13.62 19.49
C TYR A 25 21.66 -13.72 18.63
N PRO A 26 22.12 -14.95 18.28
CA PRO A 26 23.35 -15.14 17.53
C PRO A 26 23.26 -14.56 16.10
N LYS A 27 24.38 -14.54 15.40
CA LYS A 27 24.37 -14.22 13.96
C LYS A 27 23.52 -15.23 13.20
N ARG A 28 22.78 -14.75 12.21
CA ARG A 28 21.96 -15.60 11.33
C ARG A 28 22.85 -16.47 10.45
N ASN A 29 22.44 -17.71 10.25
CA ASN A 29 23.09 -18.61 9.29
C ASN A 29 22.39 -18.47 7.92
N LEU A 30 22.79 -17.47 7.15
CA LEU A 30 22.22 -17.13 5.85
C LEU A 30 23.32 -17.13 4.78
N PRO A 31 22.96 -17.27 3.50
CA PRO A 31 23.89 -17.13 2.39
C PRO A 31 24.67 -15.80 2.43
N GLU A 32 25.86 -15.78 1.85
CA GLU A 32 26.60 -14.53 1.71
C GLU A 32 25.82 -13.52 0.87
N GLY A 33 25.73 -12.28 1.33
CA GLY A 33 24.97 -11.23 0.68
C GLY A 33 23.46 -11.23 0.98
N ALA A 34 22.96 -12.21 1.73
CA ALA A 34 21.56 -12.25 2.13
C ALA A 34 21.17 -11.03 2.98
N LYS A 35 20.02 -10.45 2.64
CA LYS A 35 19.51 -9.24 3.30
C LYS A 35 18.44 -9.60 4.32
N VAL A 36 18.55 -8.99 5.48
CA VAL A 36 17.53 -9.09 6.55
C VAL A 36 16.85 -7.74 6.63
N THR A 37 15.56 -7.75 6.36
CA THR A 37 14.70 -6.56 6.34
C THR A 37 13.52 -6.72 7.30
N ARG A 38 12.85 -5.63 7.63
CA ARG A 38 11.70 -5.68 8.53
C ARG A 38 10.67 -4.60 8.24
N LEU A 39 9.40 -4.94 8.37
CA LEU A 39 8.34 -3.97 8.53
C LEU A 39 8.12 -3.71 10.03
N GLY A 40 8.15 -2.43 10.42
CA GLY A 40 7.97 -1.98 11.80
C GLY A 40 6.75 -1.07 11.96
N PRO A 41 5.51 -1.57 11.80
CA PRO A 41 4.32 -0.74 11.94
C PRO A 41 3.96 -0.50 13.40
N SER A 42 3.47 0.72 13.69
CA SER A 42 2.76 0.99 14.94
C SER A 42 1.33 0.44 14.85
N PRO A 43 0.81 -0.22 15.90
CA PRO A 43 -0.51 -0.87 15.88
C PRO A 43 -1.65 0.16 16.02
N THR A 44 -1.82 1.02 15.04
CA THR A 44 -2.83 2.10 15.02
C THR A 44 -4.15 1.70 14.36
N GLY A 45 -4.28 0.46 13.89
CA GLY A 45 -5.47 -0.05 13.20
C GLY A 45 -5.67 0.51 11.78
N PHE A 46 -4.73 1.28 11.26
CA PHE A 46 -4.77 1.83 9.91
C PHE A 46 -3.50 1.48 9.14
N ILE A 47 -3.70 0.74 8.05
CA ILE A 47 -2.64 0.40 7.10
C ILE A 47 -2.89 1.17 5.80
N HIS A 48 -1.86 1.82 5.31
CA HIS A 48 -1.95 2.65 4.12
C HIS A 48 -1.00 2.18 3.00
N LEU A 49 -1.25 2.68 1.80
CA LEU A 49 -0.48 2.33 0.60
C LEU A 49 1.04 2.51 0.79
N GLY A 50 1.47 3.49 1.58
CA GLY A 50 2.89 3.68 1.92
C GLY A 50 3.48 2.54 2.75
N ASN A 51 2.68 1.87 3.60
CA ASN A 51 3.13 0.69 4.33
C ASN A 51 3.30 -0.51 3.37
N LEU A 52 2.34 -0.72 2.47
CA LEU A 52 2.44 -1.75 1.44
C LEU A 52 3.62 -1.50 0.51
N TYR A 53 3.83 -0.24 0.10
CA TYR A 53 4.97 0.18 -0.71
C TYR A 53 6.31 -0.15 -0.04
N GLY A 54 6.46 0.17 1.26
CA GLY A 54 7.65 -0.16 2.03
C GLY A 54 7.82 -1.67 2.22
N ALA A 55 6.75 -2.38 2.60
CA ALA A 55 6.77 -3.83 2.79
C ALA A 55 7.15 -4.57 1.51
N PHE A 56 6.72 -4.08 0.36
CA PHE A 56 7.07 -4.65 -0.93
C PHE A 56 8.58 -4.53 -1.22
N VAL A 57 9.19 -3.39 -0.88
CA VAL A 57 10.65 -3.20 -1.00
C VAL A 57 11.39 -4.13 -0.03
N ASP A 58 10.95 -4.19 1.23
CA ASP A 58 11.53 -5.06 2.25
C ASP A 58 11.53 -6.53 1.80
N GLU A 59 10.37 -7.01 1.35
CA GLU A 59 10.19 -8.39 0.88
C GLU A 59 11.07 -8.70 -0.33
N ARG A 60 11.06 -7.85 -1.36
CA ARG A 60 11.89 -8.04 -2.56
C ARG A 60 13.38 -8.12 -2.23
N LEU A 61 13.88 -7.20 -1.40
CA LEU A 61 15.27 -7.19 -1.00
C LEU A 61 15.67 -8.44 -0.23
N ALA A 62 14.82 -8.90 0.68
CA ALA A 62 15.07 -10.12 1.47
C ALA A 62 15.00 -11.37 0.58
N HIS A 63 13.87 -11.62 -0.06
CA HIS A 63 13.61 -12.87 -0.76
C HIS A 63 14.54 -13.07 -1.96
N GLN A 64 14.79 -12.04 -2.77
CA GLN A 64 15.71 -12.15 -3.92
C GLN A 64 17.18 -12.38 -3.51
N SER A 65 17.55 -12.07 -2.28
CA SER A 65 18.90 -12.33 -1.75
C SER A 65 19.03 -13.64 -0.95
N GLY A 66 17.94 -14.41 -0.81
CA GLY A 66 17.88 -15.58 0.06
C GLY A 66 17.96 -15.22 1.54
N GLY A 67 17.49 -14.05 1.91
CA GLY A 67 17.49 -13.49 3.25
C GLY A 67 16.17 -13.71 4.00
N VAL A 68 15.86 -12.79 4.92
CA VAL A 68 14.70 -12.89 5.83
C VAL A 68 13.96 -11.56 5.88
N PHE A 69 12.66 -11.60 5.72
CA PHE A 69 11.75 -10.48 5.96
C PHE A 69 10.87 -10.76 7.17
N TYR A 70 10.91 -9.88 8.19
CA TYR A 70 10.16 -10.10 9.41
C TYR A 70 9.26 -8.94 9.81
N LEU A 71 8.19 -9.26 10.58
CA LEU A 71 7.25 -8.29 11.15
C LEU A 71 7.63 -7.98 12.60
N ARG A 72 7.87 -6.70 12.91
CA ARG A 72 8.05 -6.18 14.27
C ARG A 72 6.97 -5.17 14.61
N ILE A 73 6.24 -5.38 15.69
CA ILE A 73 5.23 -4.43 16.18
C ILE A 73 5.91 -3.36 17.04
N GLU A 74 5.81 -2.11 16.60
CA GLU A 74 6.41 -0.96 17.26
C GLU A 74 5.35 -0.22 18.08
N ASP A 75 5.03 -0.77 19.25
CA ASP A 75 3.97 -0.36 20.17
C ASP A 75 4.48 0.44 21.38
N THR A 76 5.59 1.14 21.24
CA THR A 76 6.16 1.98 22.32
C THR A 76 5.38 3.27 22.59
N ASP A 77 4.32 3.56 21.82
CA ASP A 77 3.41 4.69 22.01
C ASP A 77 2.01 4.20 22.42
N ASP A 78 1.76 4.07 23.71
CA ASP A 78 0.52 3.57 24.29
C ASP A 78 -0.74 4.37 23.89
N LYS A 79 -0.58 5.65 23.51
CA LYS A 79 -1.69 6.53 23.14
C LYS A 79 -2.34 6.17 21.80
N ARG A 80 -1.69 5.35 21.00
CA ARG A 80 -2.13 5.00 19.62
C ARG A 80 -2.46 3.53 19.44
N PHE A 81 -2.37 2.74 20.50
CA PHE A 81 -2.70 1.32 20.42
C PHE A 81 -4.19 1.10 20.13
N VAL A 82 -4.48 0.26 19.15
CA VAL A 82 -5.85 -0.21 18.80
C VAL A 82 -5.88 -1.72 18.93
N ASP A 83 -6.83 -2.23 19.68
CA ASP A 83 -7.01 -3.67 19.82
C ASP A 83 -7.33 -4.31 18.47
N GLY A 84 -6.77 -5.48 18.19
CA GLY A 84 -6.91 -6.15 16.88
C GLY A 84 -6.07 -5.56 15.74
N ALA A 85 -5.32 -4.47 15.96
CA ALA A 85 -4.53 -3.83 14.91
C ALA A 85 -3.50 -4.75 14.26
N VAL A 86 -2.88 -5.67 15.03
CA VAL A 86 -1.92 -6.64 14.49
C VAL A 86 -2.57 -7.55 13.45
N LYS A 87 -3.81 -7.99 13.72
CA LYS A 87 -4.58 -8.80 12.77
C LYS A 87 -4.86 -8.00 11.48
N ILE A 88 -5.28 -6.75 11.62
CA ILE A 88 -5.55 -5.87 10.47
C ILE A 88 -4.29 -5.71 9.61
N ILE A 89 -3.12 -5.49 10.25
CA ILE A 89 -1.83 -5.38 9.57
C ILE A 89 -1.52 -6.63 8.75
N ILE A 90 -1.57 -7.80 9.40
CA ILE A 90 -1.21 -9.08 8.78
C ILE A 90 -2.19 -9.42 7.63
N ASP A 91 -3.49 -9.32 7.87
CA ASP A 91 -4.50 -9.70 6.88
C ASP A 91 -4.51 -8.74 5.68
N SER A 92 -4.36 -7.42 5.92
CA SER A 92 -4.28 -6.44 4.84
C SER A 92 -3.06 -6.67 3.95
N LEU A 93 -1.89 -6.93 4.52
CA LEU A 93 -0.68 -7.17 3.75
C LEU A 93 -0.70 -8.52 3.03
N ARG A 94 -1.22 -9.57 3.71
CA ARG A 94 -1.40 -10.90 3.10
C ARG A 94 -2.32 -10.87 1.89
N PHE A 95 -3.39 -10.07 1.92
CA PHE A 95 -4.28 -9.90 0.79
C PHE A 95 -3.52 -9.42 -0.47
N PHE A 96 -2.52 -8.56 -0.31
CA PHE A 96 -1.66 -8.11 -1.40
C PHE A 96 -0.42 -9.00 -1.64
N GLY A 97 -0.42 -10.22 -1.09
CA GLY A 97 0.63 -11.21 -1.31
C GLY A 97 1.92 -10.97 -0.56
N ILE A 98 1.93 -10.09 0.46
CA ILE A 98 3.08 -9.90 1.34
C ILE A 98 3.09 -10.99 2.41
N SER A 99 4.19 -11.70 2.53
CA SER A 99 4.41 -12.75 3.55
C SER A 99 5.67 -12.48 4.38
N PHE A 100 5.58 -12.77 5.66
CA PHE A 100 6.70 -12.65 6.59
C PHE A 100 7.29 -14.03 6.87
N ASP A 101 8.62 -14.12 6.86
CA ASP A 101 9.32 -15.36 7.22
C ASP A 101 9.35 -15.58 8.73
N GLU A 102 9.40 -14.48 9.50
CA GLU A 102 9.43 -14.44 10.96
C GLU A 102 8.64 -13.23 11.48
N GLY A 103 8.41 -13.18 12.77
CA GLY A 103 7.87 -11.98 13.40
C GLY A 103 6.67 -12.21 14.29
N ALA A 104 6.00 -11.12 14.62
CA ALA A 104 4.75 -11.14 15.37
C ALA A 104 3.64 -11.82 14.55
N GLY A 105 2.95 -12.77 15.16
CA GLY A 105 1.85 -13.51 14.54
C GLY A 105 0.58 -13.49 15.38
N LEU A 106 -0.54 -13.95 14.80
CA LEU A 106 -1.84 -13.99 15.48
C LEU A 106 -1.88 -15.05 16.59
N ASP A 107 -1.20 -16.16 16.35
CA ASP A 107 -1.13 -17.30 17.29
C ASP A 107 0.18 -17.30 18.11
N GLY A 108 0.91 -16.21 18.09
CA GLY A 108 2.21 -16.03 18.72
C GLY A 108 3.32 -15.70 17.73
N ASP A 109 4.48 -15.36 18.29
CA ASP A 109 5.66 -15.02 17.50
C ASP A 109 6.24 -16.25 16.79
N THR A 110 6.76 -16.06 15.57
CA THR A 110 7.52 -17.08 14.84
C THR A 110 8.96 -16.60 14.63
N GLY A 111 9.94 -17.52 14.69
CA GLY A 111 11.36 -17.20 14.55
C GLY A 111 12.11 -17.15 15.88
N ALA A 112 13.44 -16.97 15.80
CA ALA A 112 14.35 -17.10 16.94
C ALA A 112 14.79 -15.76 17.57
N TYR A 113 14.32 -14.63 17.06
CA TYR A 113 14.77 -13.29 17.47
C TYR A 113 13.70 -12.49 18.23
N GLY A 114 12.61 -13.16 18.65
CA GLY A 114 11.49 -12.58 19.43
C GLY A 114 11.88 -12.20 20.88
N ASN A 115 11.04 -11.52 21.64
CA ASN A 115 9.70 -11.07 21.21
C ASN A 115 9.78 -10.07 20.05
N TYR A 116 8.87 -10.19 19.09
CA TYR A 116 8.79 -9.24 17.98
C TYR A 116 7.84 -8.06 18.26
N THR A 117 7.42 -7.90 19.52
CA THR A 117 6.61 -6.76 19.98
C THR A 117 7.46 -5.94 20.95
N GLN A 118 7.67 -4.66 20.68
CA GLN A 118 8.63 -3.82 21.41
C GLN A 118 8.28 -3.64 22.88
N SER A 119 7.01 -3.49 23.25
CA SER A 119 6.58 -3.37 24.65
C SER A 119 6.99 -4.59 25.53
N LYS A 120 7.23 -5.75 24.91
CA LYS A 120 7.65 -6.97 25.61
C LYS A 120 9.18 -7.10 25.77
N ARG A 121 9.95 -6.10 25.34
CA ARG A 121 11.42 -6.12 25.30
C ARG A 121 12.07 -5.16 26.32
N GLY A 122 11.33 -4.69 27.31
CA GLY A 122 11.76 -3.67 28.28
C GLY A 122 13.10 -4.00 28.96
N GLU A 123 13.32 -5.24 29.39
CA GLU A 123 14.58 -5.66 30.01
C GLU A 123 15.78 -5.52 29.07
N ILE A 124 15.60 -5.81 27.78
CA ILE A 124 16.65 -5.65 26.76
C ILE A 124 17.04 -4.18 26.65
N TYR A 125 16.06 -3.29 26.48
CA TYR A 125 16.34 -1.86 26.37
C TYR A 125 16.99 -1.30 27.64
N ALA A 126 16.53 -1.71 28.81
CA ALA A 126 17.12 -1.33 30.09
C ALA A 126 18.59 -1.76 30.22
N SER A 127 18.93 -2.95 29.70
CA SER A 127 20.32 -3.45 29.69
C SER A 127 21.24 -2.57 28.82
N PHE A 128 20.80 -2.22 27.60
CA PHE A 128 21.58 -1.34 26.73
C PHE A 128 21.65 0.11 27.28
N ALA A 129 20.58 0.60 27.91
CA ALA A 129 20.56 1.89 28.58
C ALA A 129 21.51 1.91 29.79
N LYS A 130 21.51 0.86 30.62
CA LYS A 130 22.45 0.68 31.74
C LYS A 130 23.91 0.75 31.28
N LYS A 131 24.24 0.10 30.15
CA LYS A 131 25.58 0.21 29.53
C LYS A 131 25.93 1.67 29.18
N LEU A 132 25.04 2.39 28.52
CA LEU A 132 25.27 3.81 28.16
C LEU A 132 25.49 4.69 29.42
N VAL A 133 24.75 4.46 30.50
CA VAL A 133 24.96 5.15 31.78
C VAL A 133 26.31 4.81 32.39
N ARG A 134 26.65 3.52 32.42
CA ARG A 134 27.93 3.03 32.96
C ARG A 134 29.15 3.61 32.22
N GLU A 135 28.99 3.85 30.94
CA GLU A 135 30.00 4.49 30.08
C GLU A 135 29.96 6.02 30.09
N GLY A 136 29.07 6.65 30.88
CA GLY A 136 28.90 8.10 30.95
C GLY A 136 28.30 8.73 29.69
N LYS A 137 27.67 7.91 28.84
CA LYS A 137 27.06 8.31 27.55
C LYS A 137 25.56 8.61 27.64
N ALA A 138 24.94 8.38 28.79
CA ALA A 138 23.56 8.72 29.09
C ALA A 138 23.42 9.21 30.53
N TYR A 139 22.39 10.02 30.80
CA TYR A 139 22.16 10.61 32.13
C TYR A 139 20.65 10.78 32.40
N PRO A 140 20.24 10.74 33.70
CA PRO A 140 18.87 11.01 34.10
C PRO A 140 18.59 12.51 34.05
N CYS A 141 17.46 12.89 33.45
CA CYS A 141 17.02 14.26 33.30
C CYS A 141 15.68 14.44 34.01
N PHE A 142 15.65 15.28 35.03
CA PHE A 142 14.50 15.57 35.89
C PHE A 142 13.75 16.87 35.50
N LEU A 143 14.04 17.46 34.34
CA LEU A 143 13.33 18.63 33.84
C LEU A 143 11.85 18.34 33.69
N THR A 144 11.01 19.24 34.20
CA THR A 144 9.55 19.19 34.04
C THR A 144 9.12 19.66 32.65
N GLU A 145 7.87 19.41 32.30
CA GLU A 145 7.31 19.89 31.01
C GLU A 145 7.32 21.43 30.95
N GLU A 146 7.08 22.11 32.08
CA GLU A 146 7.12 23.55 32.20
C GLU A 146 8.53 24.10 31.96
N GLU A 147 9.55 23.52 32.61
CA GLU A 147 10.95 23.90 32.41
C GLU A 147 11.42 23.70 30.97
N ILE A 148 10.99 22.59 30.33
CA ILE A 148 11.27 22.32 28.91
C ILE A 148 10.58 23.35 28.02
N ALA A 149 9.35 23.74 28.33
CA ALA A 149 8.62 24.78 27.59
C ALA A 149 9.29 26.17 27.72
N GLU A 150 9.79 26.51 28.90
CA GLU A 150 10.56 27.77 29.15
C GLU A 150 11.87 27.78 28.34
N ILE A 151 12.62 26.65 28.36
CA ILE A 151 13.85 26.50 27.57
C ILE A 151 13.53 26.72 26.10
N ARG A 152 12.48 26.05 25.59
CA ARG A 152 12.07 26.16 24.20
C ARG A 152 11.69 27.59 23.81
N ALA A 153 10.91 28.28 24.65
CA ALA A 153 10.54 29.68 24.42
C ALA A 153 11.76 30.60 24.35
N LYS A 154 12.75 30.39 25.25
CA LYS A 154 14.01 31.13 25.22
C LYS A 154 14.78 30.88 23.90
N GLN A 155 14.92 29.62 23.51
CA GLN A 155 15.63 29.25 22.27
C GLN A 155 14.95 29.84 21.03
N GLU A 156 13.61 29.81 20.97
CA GLU A 156 12.85 30.39 19.86
C GLU A 156 13.04 31.94 19.81
N ALA A 157 13.04 32.61 20.95
CA ALA A 157 13.30 34.05 21.03
C ALA A 157 14.72 34.42 20.56
N GLU A 158 15.69 33.57 20.86
CA GLU A 158 17.11 33.73 20.46
C GLU A 158 17.40 33.14 19.05
N LYS A 159 16.39 32.63 18.33
CA LYS A 159 16.51 31.96 17.01
C LYS A 159 17.46 30.77 17.02
N GLN A 160 17.51 30.06 18.12
CA GLN A 160 18.24 28.79 18.26
C GLN A 160 17.34 27.60 17.96
N ASN A 161 17.93 26.47 17.64
CA ASN A 161 17.17 25.23 17.44
C ASN A 161 16.59 24.77 18.78
N PRO A 162 15.27 24.52 18.90
CA PRO A 162 14.68 23.97 20.10
C PRO A 162 15.23 22.58 20.45
N GLY A 163 15.54 22.36 21.73
CA GLY A 163 16.00 21.05 22.20
C GLY A 163 16.86 21.13 23.46
N ILE A 164 17.25 20.01 24.01
CA ILE A 164 18.11 19.92 25.20
C ILE A 164 19.55 19.62 24.72
N TYR A 165 20.42 20.62 24.86
CA TYR A 165 21.84 20.56 24.50
C TYR A 165 22.60 21.73 25.12
N GLY A 166 23.94 21.65 25.16
CA GLY A 166 24.79 22.72 25.63
C GLY A 166 24.40 23.22 27.02
N GLU A 167 24.22 24.53 27.18
CA GLU A 167 23.79 25.16 28.46
C GLU A 167 22.36 24.79 28.88
N PHE A 168 21.52 24.38 27.94
CA PHE A 168 20.15 23.93 28.18
C PHE A 168 20.08 22.50 28.74
N ALA A 169 21.18 21.75 28.72
CA ALA A 169 21.27 20.42 29.28
C ALA A 169 21.74 20.46 30.76
N ALA A 170 21.06 21.22 31.59
CA ALA A 170 21.47 21.49 32.98
C ALA A 170 21.74 20.24 33.83
N HIS A 171 20.98 19.16 33.61
CA HIS A 171 21.11 17.90 34.37
C HIS A 171 22.23 16.96 33.87
N ARG A 172 22.92 17.32 32.80
CA ARG A 172 23.99 16.52 32.19
C ARG A 172 25.15 16.23 33.17
N ASN A 173 25.40 17.15 34.09
CA ASN A 173 26.55 17.11 35.00
C ASN A 173 26.17 17.10 36.50
N LEU A 174 24.94 16.65 36.83
CA LEU A 174 24.57 16.42 38.24
C LEU A 174 25.54 15.44 38.91
N SER A 175 25.82 15.67 40.17
CA SER A 175 26.59 14.72 41.00
C SER A 175 25.74 13.50 41.35
N LEU A 176 26.39 12.41 41.81
CA LEU A 176 25.66 11.21 42.22
C LEU A 176 24.72 11.50 43.39
N GLU A 177 25.15 12.35 44.33
CA GLU A 177 24.36 12.78 45.51
C GLU A 177 23.12 13.57 45.08
N GLU A 178 23.23 14.45 44.09
CA GLU A 178 22.10 15.20 43.55
C GLU A 178 21.10 14.29 42.84
N VAL A 179 21.58 13.31 42.06
CA VAL A 179 20.71 12.30 41.41
C VAL A 179 20.00 11.47 42.49
N GLU A 180 20.72 10.95 43.48
CA GLU A 180 20.12 10.21 44.61
C GLU A 180 19.07 11.01 45.34
N ALA A 181 19.33 12.30 45.62
CA ALA A 181 18.39 13.20 46.30
C ALA A 181 17.11 13.38 45.49
N ASN A 182 17.23 13.57 44.17
CA ASN A 182 16.07 13.68 43.26
C ASN A 182 15.24 12.42 43.21
N ILE A 183 15.89 11.22 43.12
CA ILE A 183 15.20 9.93 43.13
C ILE A 183 14.50 9.71 44.48
N LYS A 184 15.20 9.94 45.62
CA LYS A 184 14.62 9.83 46.96
C LYS A 184 13.44 10.75 47.18
N ALA A 185 13.44 11.94 46.53
CA ALA A 185 12.33 12.88 46.52
C ALA A 185 11.17 12.45 45.61
N GLY A 186 11.27 11.31 44.91
CA GLY A 186 10.24 10.78 44.00
C GLY A 186 10.09 11.58 42.71
N LYS A 187 11.07 12.39 42.31
CA LYS A 187 11.00 13.14 41.06
C LYS A 187 11.04 12.20 39.85
N PRO A 188 10.10 12.31 38.91
CA PRO A 188 10.16 11.55 37.68
C PRO A 188 11.34 12.01 36.82
N TYR A 189 11.92 11.09 36.06
CA TYR A 189 13.00 11.42 35.13
C TYR A 189 12.87 10.63 33.83
N VAL A 190 13.44 11.19 32.78
CA VAL A 190 13.70 10.50 31.50
C VAL A 190 15.20 10.21 31.41
N LEU A 191 15.59 9.19 30.68
CA LEU A 191 17.00 8.98 30.36
C LEU A 191 17.31 9.64 29.01
N ARG A 192 18.33 10.51 28.99
CA ARG A 192 18.80 11.18 27.78
C ARG A 192 20.15 10.64 27.33
N LEU A 193 20.32 10.56 26.01
CA LEU A 193 21.63 10.39 25.40
C LEU A 193 22.47 11.64 25.68
N LYS A 194 23.74 11.47 26.00
CA LYS A 194 24.71 12.56 26.11
C LYS A 194 25.37 12.76 24.76
N SER A 195 24.86 13.66 23.93
CA SER A 195 25.41 13.93 22.60
C SER A 195 26.75 14.67 22.70
N ASP A 196 27.69 14.31 21.81
CA ASP A 196 28.99 14.99 21.70
C ASP A 196 29.02 15.98 20.53
N GLY A 197 27.91 16.09 19.78
CA GLY A 197 27.84 16.94 18.59
C GLY A 197 27.82 18.44 18.89
N ASN A 198 28.19 19.23 17.92
CA ASN A 198 28.25 20.68 18.02
C ASN A 198 27.01 21.35 17.43
N PRO A 199 26.30 22.21 18.21
CA PRO A 199 25.13 22.93 17.73
C PRO A 199 25.45 24.03 16.68
N ASP A 200 26.72 24.43 16.57
CA ASP A 200 27.18 25.40 15.57
C ASP A 200 27.35 24.69 14.22
N PRO A 201 26.55 25.03 13.18
CA PRO A 201 26.60 24.34 11.90
C PRO A 201 27.98 24.42 11.19
N GLU A 202 28.78 25.44 11.48
CA GLU A 202 30.12 25.59 10.91
C GLU A 202 31.15 24.69 11.57
N LYS A 203 30.89 24.25 12.80
CA LYS A 203 31.77 23.38 13.58
C LYS A 203 31.27 21.94 13.67
N ALA A 204 30.01 21.71 13.30
CA ALA A 204 29.42 20.38 13.34
C ALA A 204 30.16 19.41 12.38
N ARG A 205 30.46 18.23 12.88
CA ARG A 205 31.01 17.15 12.04
C ARG A 205 30.00 16.77 10.96
N ARG A 206 30.47 16.57 9.74
CA ARG A 206 29.67 15.99 8.66
C ARG A 206 29.74 14.47 8.76
N ILE A 207 28.61 13.82 8.95
CA ILE A 207 28.50 12.37 8.88
C ILE A 207 28.16 11.92 7.47
N LYS A 208 28.72 10.78 7.06
CA LYS A 208 28.41 10.12 5.78
C LYS A 208 27.72 8.81 6.05
N VAL A 209 26.59 8.61 5.42
CA VAL A 209 25.79 7.38 5.54
C VAL A 209 25.47 6.85 4.16
N GLU A 210 25.76 5.59 3.93
CA GLU A 210 25.38 4.91 2.69
C GLU A 210 23.90 4.55 2.72
N ASP A 211 23.17 5.04 1.72
CA ASP A 211 21.77 4.73 1.48
C ASP A 211 21.64 4.01 0.14
N ALA A 212 21.02 2.85 0.13
CA ALA A 212 20.94 2.01 -1.06
C ALA A 212 20.10 2.60 -2.20
N ILE A 213 19.24 3.58 -1.89
CA ILE A 213 18.39 4.26 -2.88
C ILE A 213 18.98 5.62 -3.25
N ARG A 214 19.52 6.34 -2.26
CA ARG A 214 19.91 7.76 -2.40
C ARG A 214 21.40 7.97 -2.56
N GLY A 215 22.19 6.88 -2.48
CA GLY A 215 23.66 6.95 -2.48
C GLY A 215 24.19 7.50 -1.16
N THR A 216 25.39 8.06 -1.16
CA THR A 216 26.02 8.61 0.04
C THR A 216 25.32 9.89 0.49
N LEU A 217 24.72 9.85 1.68
CA LEU A 217 24.11 11.01 2.33
C LEU A 217 25.14 11.72 3.20
N GLU A 218 25.28 13.02 3.02
CA GLU A 218 26.09 13.90 3.86
C GLU A 218 25.19 14.84 4.68
N MET A 219 25.28 14.78 6.00
CA MET A 219 24.46 15.59 6.90
C MET A 219 25.22 15.99 8.17
N PRO A 220 24.79 17.05 8.89
CA PRO A 220 25.39 17.38 10.16
C PRO A 220 25.10 16.28 11.19
N GLU A 221 26.03 16.08 12.11
CA GLU A 221 25.84 15.18 13.26
C GLU A 221 24.69 15.65 14.19
N ASN A 222 24.16 14.73 15.00
CA ASN A 222 23.25 15.09 16.07
C ASN A 222 23.99 15.85 17.17
N PHE A 223 23.38 16.89 17.74
CA PHE A 223 23.91 17.66 18.89
C PHE A 223 22.94 17.69 20.08
N GLN A 224 21.75 17.10 19.91
CA GLN A 224 20.72 17.13 20.95
C GLN A 224 20.81 15.91 21.87
N ASP A 225 20.62 16.12 23.16
CA ASP A 225 20.48 15.07 24.16
C ASP A 225 19.06 14.49 24.09
N VAL A 226 18.84 13.66 23.10
CA VAL A 226 17.52 13.05 22.87
C VAL A 226 17.12 12.10 23.99
N VAL A 227 15.83 12.01 24.27
CA VAL A 227 15.31 11.01 25.21
C VAL A 227 15.46 9.62 24.61
N ILE A 228 16.06 8.69 25.34
CA ILE A 228 16.19 7.28 24.96
C ILE A 228 15.22 6.39 25.73
N LEU A 229 14.99 6.65 27.03
CA LEU A 229 13.93 6.02 27.81
C LEU A 229 13.00 7.09 28.39
N LYS A 230 11.71 6.83 28.30
CA LYS A 230 10.63 7.65 28.90
C LYS A 230 10.59 7.46 30.42
N THR A 231 9.83 8.27 31.14
CA THR A 231 9.61 8.14 32.60
C THR A 231 9.06 6.77 33.02
N THR A 232 8.36 6.10 32.13
CA THR A 232 7.83 4.73 32.32
C THR A 232 8.86 3.64 32.12
N GLY A 233 10.09 3.97 31.71
CA GLY A 233 11.12 3.01 31.29
C GLY A 233 10.95 2.47 29.86
N ILE A 234 9.87 2.85 29.18
CA ILE A 234 9.64 2.47 27.77
C ILE A 234 10.62 3.25 26.87
N PRO A 235 11.27 2.63 25.89
CA PRO A 235 12.17 3.32 24.98
C PRO A 235 11.43 4.27 24.04
N THR A 236 12.14 5.29 23.57
CA THR A 236 11.71 6.03 22.39
C THR A 236 11.97 5.20 21.13
N TYR A 237 11.28 5.55 20.03
CA TYR A 237 11.49 4.93 18.72
C TYR A 237 12.98 4.88 18.33
N HIS A 238 13.72 5.97 18.55
CA HIS A 238 15.13 6.04 18.16
C HIS A 238 15.99 4.96 18.85
N PHE A 239 15.78 4.78 20.13
CA PHE A 239 16.55 3.80 20.90
C PHE A 239 16.11 2.37 20.63
N ALA A 240 14.80 2.12 20.61
CA ALA A 240 14.25 0.81 20.31
C ALA A 240 14.68 0.32 18.92
N HIS A 241 14.62 1.18 17.89
CA HIS A 241 15.08 0.90 16.54
C HIS A 241 16.53 0.39 16.52
N VAL A 242 17.45 1.11 17.17
CA VAL A 242 18.87 0.77 17.14
C VAL A 242 19.16 -0.56 17.85
N VAL A 243 18.56 -0.78 19.02
CA VAL A 243 18.76 -2.01 19.80
C VAL A 243 18.17 -3.23 19.09
N ASP A 244 16.95 -3.08 18.58
CA ASP A 244 16.24 -4.19 17.95
C ASP A 244 16.83 -4.56 16.59
N ASP A 245 17.11 -3.59 15.72
CA ASP A 245 17.68 -3.87 14.42
C ASP A 245 19.07 -4.52 14.56
N HIS A 246 19.84 -4.15 15.59
CA HIS A 246 21.10 -4.82 15.90
C HIS A 246 20.89 -6.28 16.35
N LEU A 247 20.06 -6.52 17.36
CA LEU A 247 19.87 -7.86 17.94
C LEU A 247 19.09 -8.81 17.00
N MET A 248 18.15 -8.28 16.20
CA MET A 248 17.42 -9.04 15.18
C MET A 248 18.24 -9.25 13.91
N ARG A 249 19.46 -8.68 13.84
CA ARG A 249 20.41 -8.84 12.75
C ARG A 249 19.91 -8.22 11.44
N THR A 250 19.18 -7.12 11.52
CA THR A 250 18.73 -6.36 10.36
C THR A 250 19.93 -5.81 9.60
N THR A 251 19.99 -6.07 8.30
CA THR A 251 21.09 -5.59 7.44
C THR A 251 20.66 -4.35 6.64
N HIS A 252 19.38 -4.28 6.28
CA HIS A 252 18.82 -3.19 5.49
C HIS A 252 17.56 -2.65 6.19
N VAL A 253 17.46 -1.32 6.27
CA VAL A 253 16.36 -0.60 6.92
C VAL A 253 15.60 0.19 5.87
N VAL A 254 14.48 -0.35 5.41
CA VAL A 254 13.57 0.36 4.50
C VAL A 254 12.62 1.23 5.31
N ARG A 255 12.52 2.50 4.94
CA ARG A 255 11.57 3.46 5.55
C ARG A 255 11.39 4.68 4.66
N GLY A 256 10.34 5.47 4.89
CA GLY A 256 10.07 6.67 4.12
C GLY A 256 11.10 7.79 4.35
N ALA A 257 11.27 8.65 3.36
CA ALA A 257 12.21 9.78 3.41
C ALA A 257 11.90 10.80 4.53
N GLU A 258 10.71 10.79 5.11
CA GLU A 258 10.35 11.57 6.28
C GLU A 258 11.20 11.28 7.52
N TRP A 259 11.88 10.14 7.56
CA TRP A 259 12.78 9.73 8.63
C TRP A 259 14.23 10.20 8.45
N LEU A 260 14.57 10.83 7.31
CA LEU A 260 15.91 11.38 7.08
C LEU A 260 16.39 12.35 8.19
N PRO A 261 15.55 13.26 8.72
CA PRO A 261 15.96 14.14 9.83
C PRO A 261 16.37 13.39 11.10
N SER A 262 15.90 12.16 11.31
CA SER A 262 16.25 11.34 12.48
C SER A 262 17.53 10.53 12.29
N LEU A 263 18.07 10.45 11.09
CA LEU A 263 19.23 9.61 10.77
C LEU A 263 20.48 9.98 11.57
N PRO A 264 20.83 11.27 11.82
CA PRO A 264 21.96 11.63 12.66
C PRO A 264 21.86 11.09 14.10
N ILE A 265 20.65 11.06 14.66
CA ILE A 265 20.39 10.50 16.00
C ILE A 265 20.69 8.99 16.01
N HIS A 266 20.25 8.28 14.99
CA HIS A 266 20.48 6.84 14.90
C HIS A 266 21.96 6.53 14.69
N VAL A 267 22.65 7.27 13.84
CA VAL A 267 24.11 7.14 13.66
C VAL A 267 24.84 7.31 14.99
N GLU A 268 24.56 8.36 15.74
CA GLU A 268 25.19 8.57 17.04
C GLU A 268 24.89 7.44 18.04
N LEU A 269 23.65 6.94 18.07
CA LEU A 269 23.27 5.83 18.94
C LEU A 269 24.04 4.54 18.58
N PHE A 270 24.17 4.20 17.30
CA PHE A 270 24.99 3.05 16.86
C PHE A 270 26.45 3.25 17.25
N GLU A 271 27.03 4.43 17.02
CA GLU A 271 28.41 4.76 17.40
C GLU A 271 28.63 4.64 18.90
N LYS A 272 27.75 5.22 19.74
CA LYS A 272 27.88 5.21 21.20
C LYS A 272 27.72 3.82 21.81
N LEU A 273 26.90 2.98 21.21
CA LEU A 273 26.73 1.59 21.64
C LEU A 273 27.82 0.66 21.07
N GLY A 274 28.64 1.14 20.13
CA GLY A 274 29.68 0.34 19.46
C GLY A 274 29.11 -0.70 18.50
N LEU A 275 27.95 -0.42 17.90
CA LEU A 275 27.21 -1.31 17.03
C LEU A 275 27.45 -0.95 15.55
N LYS A 276 27.30 -1.95 14.68
CA LYS A 276 27.41 -1.74 13.23
C LYS A 276 26.15 -1.08 12.69
N LEU A 277 26.32 0.01 11.95
CA LEU A 277 25.21 0.69 11.25
C LEU A 277 24.65 -0.23 10.13
N PRO A 278 23.32 -0.40 10.01
CA PRO A 278 22.73 -1.07 8.86
C PRO A 278 22.79 -0.18 7.61
N ILE A 279 22.56 -0.76 6.45
CA ILE A 279 22.34 0.00 5.21
C ILE A 279 20.91 0.54 5.26
N TYR A 280 20.76 1.86 5.05
CA TYR A 280 19.45 2.48 4.96
C TYR A 280 18.92 2.48 3.54
N CYS A 281 17.61 2.44 3.39
CA CYS A 281 16.88 2.50 2.13
C CYS A 281 15.71 3.49 2.31
N HIS A 282 15.99 4.80 2.15
CA HIS A 282 14.96 5.82 2.31
C HIS A 282 14.14 5.97 1.03
N THR A 283 12.96 5.35 1.02
CA THR A 283 12.04 5.40 -0.11
C THR A 283 11.44 6.79 -0.28
N ALA A 284 11.17 7.15 -1.53
CA ALA A 284 10.46 8.39 -1.84
C ALA A 284 9.01 8.33 -1.32
N GLN A 285 8.47 9.48 -0.92
CA GLN A 285 7.07 9.58 -0.51
C GLN A 285 6.13 9.41 -1.70
N LEU A 286 4.97 8.82 -1.46
CA LEU A 286 3.89 8.79 -2.43
C LEU A 286 3.28 10.19 -2.55
N MET A 287 3.30 10.70 -3.78
CA MET A 287 2.81 12.03 -4.15
C MET A 287 1.64 11.92 -5.10
N LYS A 288 0.79 12.91 -5.15
CA LYS A 288 -0.31 13.06 -6.12
C LYS A 288 -0.28 14.48 -6.70
N LEU A 289 -0.81 14.65 -7.89
CA LEU A 289 -1.03 16.00 -8.42
C LEU A 289 -2.31 16.60 -7.81
N ASP A 290 -2.23 17.86 -7.39
CA ASP A 290 -3.40 18.65 -7.04
C ASP A 290 -4.13 19.15 -8.29
N GLU A 291 -5.26 19.86 -8.11
CA GLU A 291 -6.06 20.42 -9.20
C GLU A 291 -5.28 21.45 -10.07
N ASN A 292 -4.19 22.00 -9.53
CA ASN A 292 -3.33 22.96 -10.23
C ASN A 292 -2.10 22.28 -10.87
N GLY A 293 -1.98 20.94 -10.77
CA GLY A 293 -0.85 20.17 -11.29
C GLY A 293 0.39 20.20 -10.42
N ASN A 294 0.32 20.69 -9.17
CA ASN A 294 1.44 20.66 -8.23
C ASN A 294 1.49 19.32 -7.49
N LYS A 295 2.72 18.86 -7.22
CA LYS A 295 2.91 17.65 -6.43
C LYS A 295 2.59 17.92 -4.95
N ARG A 296 1.69 17.15 -4.36
CA ARG A 296 1.42 17.12 -2.93
C ARG A 296 1.51 15.69 -2.38
N LYS A 297 1.76 15.56 -1.09
CA LYS A 297 1.70 14.27 -0.40
C LYS A 297 0.24 13.78 -0.33
N LEU A 298 0.02 12.46 -0.51
CA LEU A 298 -1.27 11.87 -0.23
C LEU A 298 -1.63 12.05 1.25
N SER A 299 -2.88 12.40 1.51
CA SER A 299 -3.38 12.64 2.86
C SER A 299 -4.56 11.73 3.20
N LYS A 300 -4.61 11.26 4.45
CA LYS A 300 -5.70 10.40 4.94
C LYS A 300 -7.09 11.04 4.84
N ARG A 301 -7.16 12.38 4.84
CA ARG A 301 -8.44 13.12 4.85
C ARG A 301 -8.99 13.36 3.45
N GLU A 302 -8.12 13.50 2.47
CA GLU A 302 -8.48 13.94 1.11
C GLU A 302 -8.39 12.81 0.07
N ASP A 303 -7.58 11.78 0.35
CA ASP A 303 -7.27 10.74 -0.60
C ASP A 303 -7.68 9.35 -0.06
N PRO A 304 -8.90 8.87 -0.36
CA PRO A 304 -9.36 7.55 0.08
C PRO A 304 -8.46 6.41 -0.42
N GLU A 305 -7.83 6.58 -1.59
CA GLU A 305 -6.87 5.67 -2.18
C GLU A 305 -5.57 5.51 -1.39
N LEU A 306 -5.38 6.30 -0.33
CA LEU A 306 -4.28 6.07 0.61
C LEU A 306 -4.53 4.84 1.49
N SER A 307 -5.80 4.51 1.81
CA SER A 307 -6.15 3.33 2.60
C SER A 307 -6.06 2.05 1.76
N LEU A 308 -5.54 0.96 2.32
CA LEU A 308 -5.57 -0.35 1.66
C LEU A 308 -6.99 -0.91 1.55
N ASP A 309 -7.90 -0.52 2.44
CA ASP A 309 -9.31 -0.91 2.38
C ASP A 309 -10.01 -0.37 1.13
N TYR A 310 -9.57 0.77 0.59
CA TYR A 310 -10.08 1.31 -0.66
C TYR A 310 -9.99 0.29 -1.80
N TYR A 311 -8.84 -0.36 -1.96
CA TYR A 311 -8.62 -1.35 -3.02
C TYR A 311 -9.37 -2.64 -2.77
N ARG A 312 -9.45 -3.09 -1.50
CA ARG A 312 -10.21 -4.28 -1.13
C ARG A 312 -11.70 -4.09 -1.33
N ASN A 313 -12.24 -2.96 -0.88
CA ASN A 313 -13.68 -2.66 -0.98
C ASN A 313 -14.14 -2.57 -2.43
N LEU A 314 -13.38 -1.90 -3.29
CA LEU A 314 -13.66 -1.85 -4.73
C LEU A 314 -13.37 -3.20 -5.43
N GLY A 315 -12.54 -4.03 -4.82
CA GLY A 315 -12.14 -5.33 -5.37
C GLY A 315 -11.11 -5.22 -6.49
N TYR A 316 -10.05 -4.41 -6.30
CA TYR A 316 -8.87 -4.53 -7.14
C TYR A 316 -8.20 -5.87 -6.91
N HIS A 317 -7.87 -6.57 -8.00
CA HIS A 317 -7.13 -7.82 -7.90
C HIS A 317 -5.73 -7.57 -7.32
N PRO A 318 -5.26 -8.35 -6.32
CA PRO A 318 -3.97 -8.12 -5.68
C PRO A 318 -2.79 -8.02 -6.66
N ALA A 319 -2.78 -8.86 -7.70
CA ALA A 319 -1.75 -8.83 -8.73
C ALA A 319 -1.68 -7.48 -9.46
N ALA A 320 -2.82 -6.81 -9.71
CA ALA A 320 -2.86 -5.51 -10.35
C ALA A 320 -2.20 -4.42 -9.46
N VAL A 321 -2.50 -4.44 -8.17
CA VAL A 321 -1.90 -3.50 -7.21
C VAL A 321 -0.40 -3.74 -7.07
N ARG A 322 0.04 -5.00 -7.05
CA ARG A 322 1.47 -5.37 -7.01
C ARG A 322 2.22 -4.90 -8.26
N GLU A 323 1.70 -5.12 -9.46
CA GLU A 323 2.31 -4.62 -10.70
C GLU A 323 2.36 -3.09 -10.75
N TYR A 324 1.30 -2.44 -10.29
CA TYR A 324 1.28 -0.99 -10.19
C TYR A 324 2.35 -0.46 -9.23
N LEU A 325 2.51 -1.09 -8.06
CA LEU A 325 3.56 -0.71 -7.12
C LEU A 325 4.96 -0.87 -7.73
N LEU A 326 5.23 -1.97 -8.44
CA LEU A 326 6.52 -2.13 -9.14
C LEU A 326 6.73 -1.08 -10.22
N THR A 327 5.70 -0.72 -10.96
CA THR A 327 5.75 0.33 -11.98
C THR A 327 6.20 1.67 -11.40
N ILE A 328 5.71 2.03 -10.22
CA ILE A 328 6.10 3.30 -9.57
C ILE A 328 7.38 3.20 -8.72
N LEU A 329 7.78 1.97 -8.34
CA LEU A 329 8.99 1.69 -7.58
C LEU A 329 10.24 1.63 -8.45
N ASN A 330 10.17 0.93 -9.58
CA ASN A 330 11.33 0.60 -10.40
C ASN A 330 11.11 1.03 -11.84
N SER A 331 11.93 1.96 -12.31
CA SER A 331 11.79 2.61 -13.63
C SER A 331 11.92 1.66 -14.82
N ASN A 332 12.45 0.45 -14.64
CA ASN A 332 12.64 -0.56 -15.67
C ASN A 332 11.59 -1.69 -15.64
N PHE A 333 10.60 -1.61 -14.71
CA PHE A 333 9.60 -2.68 -14.60
C PHE A 333 8.67 -2.76 -15.82
N GLU A 334 8.23 -1.62 -16.36
CA GLU A 334 7.32 -1.61 -17.51
C GLU A 334 7.97 -2.23 -18.76
N GLU A 335 9.26 -1.94 -18.99
CA GLU A 335 10.02 -2.53 -20.09
C GLU A 335 10.17 -4.05 -19.90
N TRP A 336 10.57 -4.47 -18.69
CA TRP A 336 10.66 -5.89 -18.36
C TRP A 336 9.31 -6.61 -18.53
N ARG A 337 8.21 -6.03 -18.07
CA ARG A 337 6.87 -6.64 -18.20
C ARG A 337 6.42 -6.74 -19.66
N ALA A 338 6.77 -5.77 -20.51
CA ALA A 338 6.47 -5.82 -21.93
C ALA A 338 7.19 -6.99 -22.64
N GLU A 339 8.42 -7.31 -22.21
CA GLU A 339 9.22 -8.43 -22.73
C GLU A 339 8.82 -9.80 -22.10
N HIS A 340 8.28 -9.79 -20.89
CA HIS A 340 7.96 -10.98 -20.08
C HIS A 340 6.49 -10.98 -19.66
N GLN A 341 5.59 -10.99 -20.64
CA GLN A 341 4.15 -10.77 -20.39
C GLN A 341 3.52 -11.81 -19.47
N ASP A 342 3.95 -13.08 -19.57
CA ASP A 342 3.40 -14.21 -18.82
C ASP A 342 4.26 -14.64 -17.63
N ALA A 343 5.40 -13.97 -17.37
CA ALA A 343 6.27 -14.31 -16.27
C ALA A 343 5.65 -13.92 -14.92
N ASP A 344 5.98 -14.70 -13.88
CA ASP A 344 5.62 -14.33 -12.52
C ASP A 344 6.30 -12.99 -12.17
N ILE A 345 5.57 -12.11 -11.50
CA ILE A 345 6.08 -10.81 -11.05
C ILE A 345 7.31 -10.96 -10.14
N ASP A 346 7.42 -12.08 -9.44
CA ASP A 346 8.51 -12.37 -8.52
C ASP A 346 9.83 -12.70 -9.24
N GLU A 347 9.78 -12.97 -10.56
CA GLU A 347 10.97 -13.12 -11.40
C GLU A 347 11.61 -11.79 -11.78
N PHE A 348 10.90 -10.66 -11.58
CA PHE A 348 11.45 -9.35 -11.88
C PHE A 348 12.69 -9.04 -11.01
N PRO A 349 13.87 -8.74 -11.62
CA PRO A 349 15.09 -8.43 -10.88
C PRO A 349 15.00 -7.02 -10.27
N PHE A 350 14.37 -6.92 -9.11
CA PHE A 350 14.19 -5.67 -8.39
C PHE A 350 15.54 -5.12 -7.88
N THR A 351 15.81 -3.84 -8.10
CA THR A 351 16.99 -3.17 -7.57
C THR A 351 16.67 -1.79 -6.99
N THR A 352 17.35 -1.42 -5.91
CA THR A 352 17.22 -0.10 -5.28
C THR A 352 17.77 1.02 -6.15
N GLU A 353 18.71 0.73 -7.04
CA GLU A 353 19.35 1.70 -7.95
C GLU A 353 18.38 2.26 -9.00
N LYS A 354 17.33 1.52 -9.32
CA LYS A 354 16.27 1.92 -10.26
C LYS A 354 15.08 2.59 -9.57
N MET A 355 15.16 2.81 -8.27
CA MET A 355 14.13 3.50 -7.50
C MET A 355 14.28 5.02 -7.62
N SER A 356 13.14 5.73 -7.68
CA SER A 356 13.11 7.18 -7.76
C SER A 356 13.42 7.84 -6.42
N ASN A 357 14.26 8.89 -6.43
CA ASN A 357 14.55 9.73 -5.27
C ASN A 357 13.57 10.90 -5.09
N SER A 358 12.81 11.27 -6.14
CA SER A 358 12.06 12.53 -6.22
C SER A 358 10.56 12.40 -5.91
N GLY A 359 10.10 11.26 -5.45
CA GLY A 359 8.70 10.94 -5.18
C GLY A 359 8.11 10.00 -6.23
N ALA A 360 7.39 8.99 -5.77
CA ALA A 360 6.57 8.14 -6.60
C ALA A 360 5.21 8.84 -6.81
N LEU A 361 4.89 9.16 -8.07
CA LEU A 361 3.63 9.80 -8.39
C LEU A 361 2.53 8.75 -8.48
N PHE A 362 1.57 8.84 -7.55
CA PHE A 362 0.37 8.01 -7.58
C PHE A 362 -0.59 8.53 -8.67
N ASP A 363 -1.01 7.64 -9.56
CA ASP A 363 -1.97 7.89 -10.63
C ASP A 363 -2.99 6.74 -10.69
N LEU A 364 -4.24 7.05 -10.36
CA LEU A 364 -5.33 6.07 -10.36
C LEU A 364 -5.66 5.57 -11.78
N ASN A 365 -5.55 6.42 -12.80
CA ASN A 365 -5.79 6.01 -14.18
C ASN A 365 -4.73 4.99 -14.62
N LYS A 366 -3.48 5.19 -14.24
CA LYS A 366 -2.40 4.24 -14.51
C LYS A 366 -2.64 2.90 -13.81
N LEU A 367 -3.12 2.92 -12.55
CA LEU A 367 -3.52 1.69 -11.85
C LEU A 367 -4.65 0.98 -12.60
N ASN A 368 -5.68 1.71 -13.03
CA ASN A 368 -6.78 1.13 -13.79
C ASN A 368 -6.32 0.50 -15.09
N ASP A 369 -5.42 1.14 -15.83
CA ASP A 369 -4.88 0.59 -17.07
C ASP A 369 -4.03 -0.67 -16.83
N ILE A 370 -3.21 -0.69 -15.79
CA ILE A 370 -2.47 -1.88 -15.38
C ILE A 370 -3.44 -2.99 -14.97
N SER A 371 -4.50 -2.67 -14.23
CA SER A 371 -5.50 -3.66 -13.80
C SER A 371 -6.19 -4.31 -14.99
N LYS A 372 -6.55 -3.55 -16.02
CA LYS A 372 -7.09 -4.10 -17.28
C LYS A 372 -6.15 -5.11 -17.93
N ASP A 373 -4.87 -4.79 -17.99
CA ASP A 373 -3.85 -5.66 -18.57
C ASP A 373 -3.60 -6.91 -17.73
N VAL A 374 -3.59 -6.78 -16.40
CA VAL A 374 -3.46 -7.91 -15.47
C VAL A 374 -4.67 -8.83 -15.58
N LEU A 375 -5.89 -8.31 -15.49
CA LEU A 375 -7.10 -9.11 -15.57
C LEU A 375 -7.24 -9.81 -16.93
N LEU A 376 -6.71 -9.23 -18.01
CA LEU A 376 -6.71 -9.89 -19.31
C LEU A 376 -5.86 -11.18 -19.32
N ARG A 377 -4.78 -11.23 -18.54
CA ARG A 377 -3.89 -12.40 -18.44
C ARG A 377 -4.40 -13.48 -17.48
N ILE A 378 -5.25 -13.10 -16.51
CA ILE A 378 -5.79 -14.05 -15.52
C ILE A 378 -6.90 -14.89 -16.17
N PRO A 379 -6.90 -16.23 -16.02
CA PRO A 379 -7.99 -17.09 -16.49
C PRO A 379 -9.36 -16.69 -15.93
N ALA A 380 -10.42 -16.91 -16.71
CA ALA A 380 -11.78 -16.53 -16.27
C ALA A 380 -12.19 -17.26 -14.98
N GLU A 381 -11.78 -18.50 -14.80
CA GLU A 381 -12.03 -19.28 -13.58
C GLU A 381 -11.48 -18.57 -12.33
N GLU A 382 -10.26 -18.07 -12.41
CA GLU A 382 -9.61 -17.38 -11.29
C GLU A 382 -10.26 -16.02 -11.01
N ILE A 383 -10.71 -15.33 -12.07
CA ILE A 383 -11.47 -14.07 -11.91
C ILE A 383 -12.82 -14.35 -11.23
N VAL A 384 -13.52 -15.43 -11.63
CA VAL A 384 -14.81 -15.81 -11.00
C VAL A 384 -14.62 -16.17 -9.54
N GLU A 385 -13.58 -16.93 -9.20
CA GLU A 385 -13.24 -17.25 -7.81
C GLU A 385 -12.94 -15.99 -6.99
N PHE A 386 -12.13 -15.09 -7.55
CA PHE A 386 -11.84 -13.80 -6.92
C PHE A 386 -13.11 -12.96 -6.70
N LEU A 387 -13.97 -12.83 -7.72
CA LEU A 387 -15.24 -12.10 -7.62
C LEU A 387 -16.16 -12.71 -6.56
N LYS A 388 -16.22 -14.05 -6.48
CA LYS A 388 -17.01 -14.76 -5.47
C LYS A 388 -16.54 -14.46 -4.05
N GLY A 389 -15.21 -14.53 -3.82
CA GLY A 389 -14.63 -14.18 -2.52
C GLY A 389 -14.88 -12.72 -2.14
N TRP A 390 -14.73 -11.80 -3.08
CA TRP A 390 -15.05 -10.39 -2.88
C TRP A 390 -16.53 -10.16 -2.59
N ALA A 391 -17.43 -10.78 -3.37
CA ALA A 391 -18.88 -10.64 -3.17
C ALA A 391 -19.33 -11.20 -1.82
N GLN A 392 -18.76 -12.31 -1.40
CA GLN A 392 -19.06 -12.91 -0.09
C GLN A 392 -18.73 -11.96 1.07
N GLU A 393 -17.68 -11.17 0.96
CA GLU A 393 -17.24 -10.23 1.98
C GLU A 393 -17.99 -8.88 1.89
N PHE A 394 -18.19 -8.34 0.70
CA PHE A 394 -18.63 -6.95 0.49
C PHE A 394 -20.03 -6.80 -0.11
N LYS A 395 -20.55 -7.81 -0.81
CA LYS A 395 -21.83 -7.79 -1.53
C LYS A 395 -22.56 -9.13 -1.42
N PRO A 396 -22.83 -9.64 -0.20
CA PRO A 396 -23.43 -10.98 -0.03
C PRO A 396 -24.80 -11.13 -0.71
N GLU A 397 -25.50 -10.04 -0.99
CA GLU A 397 -26.79 -10.03 -1.69
C GLU A 397 -26.71 -10.50 -3.16
N ILE A 398 -25.53 -10.48 -3.77
CA ILE A 398 -25.36 -10.92 -5.16
C ILE A 398 -24.80 -12.34 -5.28
N MET A 399 -24.66 -13.08 -4.18
CA MET A 399 -24.04 -14.42 -4.20
C MET A 399 -24.73 -15.40 -5.14
N TYR A 400 -26.02 -15.20 -5.43
CA TYR A 400 -26.78 -16.03 -6.37
C TYR A 400 -26.23 -16.02 -7.82
N ILE A 401 -25.48 -14.99 -8.24
CA ILE A 401 -24.88 -14.95 -9.59
C ILE A 401 -23.79 -16.03 -9.76
N PHE A 402 -23.27 -16.57 -8.66
CA PHE A 402 -22.26 -17.63 -8.65
C PHE A 402 -22.85 -19.05 -8.59
N ASP A 403 -24.18 -19.20 -8.63
CA ASP A 403 -24.83 -20.52 -8.64
C ASP A 403 -24.55 -21.27 -9.96
N ASP A 404 -24.31 -20.53 -11.06
CA ASP A 404 -23.84 -21.08 -12.35
C ASP A 404 -22.50 -20.44 -12.73
N GLU A 405 -21.41 -21.01 -12.21
CA GLU A 405 -20.05 -20.52 -12.48
C GLU A 405 -19.66 -20.68 -13.95
N GLU A 406 -20.17 -21.70 -14.65
CA GLU A 406 -19.88 -21.90 -16.08
C GLU A 406 -20.53 -20.80 -16.94
N TYR A 407 -21.72 -20.37 -16.57
CA TYR A 407 -22.36 -19.21 -17.18
C TYR A 407 -21.56 -17.94 -16.95
N LEU A 408 -21.15 -17.71 -15.70
CA LEU A 408 -20.35 -16.53 -15.33
C LEU A 408 -18.98 -16.50 -16.03
N LYS A 409 -18.30 -17.64 -16.18
CA LYS A 409 -17.05 -17.74 -16.96
C LYS A 409 -17.24 -17.30 -18.41
N LYS A 410 -18.33 -17.73 -19.07
CA LYS A 410 -18.64 -17.28 -20.44
C LYS A 410 -18.85 -15.77 -20.52
N ILE A 411 -19.49 -15.18 -19.52
CA ILE A 411 -19.69 -13.73 -19.42
C ILE A 411 -18.36 -13.00 -19.27
N ILE A 412 -17.50 -13.49 -18.38
CA ILE A 412 -16.17 -12.90 -18.14
C ILE A 412 -15.28 -13.03 -19.39
N ASP A 413 -15.31 -14.16 -20.08
CA ASP A 413 -14.51 -14.39 -21.29
C ASP A 413 -15.00 -13.65 -22.53
N LEU A 414 -16.17 -13.05 -22.48
CA LEU A 414 -16.75 -12.33 -23.61
C LEU A 414 -15.76 -11.28 -24.17
N GLY A 415 -15.27 -11.52 -25.39
CA GLY A 415 -14.36 -10.63 -26.12
C GLY A 415 -12.91 -10.60 -25.62
N ARG A 416 -12.55 -11.36 -24.59
CA ARG A 416 -11.18 -11.38 -24.04
C ARG A 416 -10.21 -12.18 -24.93
N ASN A 417 -10.70 -13.20 -25.63
CA ASN A 417 -9.92 -14.08 -26.50
C ASN A 417 -9.91 -13.66 -27.97
N ASP A 418 -10.43 -12.49 -28.29
CA ASP A 418 -10.49 -11.96 -29.66
C ASP A 418 -9.12 -11.49 -30.15
N LYS A 419 -8.97 -11.32 -31.49
CA LYS A 419 -7.75 -10.73 -32.10
C LYS A 419 -7.43 -9.33 -31.55
N LYS A 420 -8.43 -8.60 -31.10
CA LYS A 420 -8.33 -7.35 -30.34
C LYS A 420 -9.06 -7.57 -29.03
N PRO A 421 -8.37 -8.03 -28.01
CA PRO A 421 -8.99 -8.36 -26.74
C PRO A 421 -9.69 -7.14 -26.12
N ARG A 422 -10.83 -7.41 -25.51
CA ARG A 422 -11.55 -6.44 -24.68
C ARG A 422 -10.71 -6.14 -23.42
N LYS A 423 -10.48 -4.85 -23.13
CA LYS A 423 -9.70 -4.36 -22.01
C LYS A 423 -10.51 -3.32 -21.21
N ASP A 424 -11.56 -3.76 -20.54
CA ASP A 424 -12.46 -2.87 -19.79
C ASP A 424 -12.79 -3.35 -18.38
N LEU A 425 -12.34 -4.55 -17.99
CA LEU A 425 -12.48 -5.06 -16.64
C LEU A 425 -11.38 -4.47 -15.76
N VAL A 426 -11.76 -3.82 -14.64
CA VAL A 426 -10.82 -3.08 -13.77
C VAL A 426 -10.79 -3.62 -12.34
N TYR A 427 -11.94 -3.67 -11.67
CA TYR A 427 -12.08 -4.16 -10.28
C TYR A 427 -13.47 -4.75 -10.06
N ALA A 428 -13.64 -5.54 -9.02
CA ALA A 428 -14.82 -6.39 -8.82
C ALA A 428 -16.15 -5.62 -8.86
N GLU A 429 -16.27 -4.48 -8.18
CA GLU A 429 -17.52 -3.69 -8.17
C GLU A 429 -17.90 -3.25 -9.58
N GLN A 430 -16.94 -2.72 -10.35
CA GLN A 430 -17.14 -2.31 -11.73
C GLN A 430 -17.46 -3.51 -12.65
N ILE A 431 -16.81 -4.65 -12.44
CA ILE A 431 -17.09 -5.87 -13.22
C ILE A 431 -18.52 -6.34 -12.97
N VAL A 432 -18.96 -6.41 -11.71
CA VAL A 432 -20.32 -6.80 -11.35
C VAL A 432 -21.36 -5.85 -11.94
N GLU A 433 -21.14 -4.54 -11.87
CA GLU A 433 -21.98 -3.54 -12.53
C GLU A 433 -22.00 -3.76 -14.05
N PHE A 434 -20.85 -4.02 -14.64
CA PHE A 434 -20.69 -4.19 -16.09
C PHE A 434 -21.43 -5.41 -16.64
N ILE A 435 -21.50 -6.51 -15.87
CA ILE A 435 -22.19 -7.75 -16.26
C ILE A 435 -23.66 -7.81 -15.77
N SER A 436 -24.15 -6.80 -15.08
CA SER A 436 -25.47 -6.80 -14.41
C SER A 436 -26.63 -7.14 -15.35
N TYR A 437 -26.56 -6.76 -16.62
CA TYR A 437 -27.61 -7.04 -17.60
C TYR A 437 -27.79 -8.53 -17.96
N PHE A 438 -26.85 -9.41 -17.58
CA PHE A 438 -27.04 -10.85 -17.71
C PHE A 438 -27.93 -11.46 -16.63
N PHE A 439 -28.32 -10.68 -15.61
CA PHE A 439 -29.10 -11.14 -14.46
C PHE A 439 -30.37 -10.30 -14.33
N ASP A 440 -31.53 -10.96 -14.30
CA ASP A 440 -32.83 -10.25 -14.29
C ASP A 440 -33.01 -9.35 -13.07
N ASP A 441 -32.53 -9.78 -11.89
CA ASP A 441 -32.63 -9.02 -10.64
C ASP A 441 -31.70 -7.79 -10.59
N MET A 442 -30.66 -7.77 -11.42
CA MET A 442 -29.70 -6.67 -11.50
C MET A 442 -29.94 -5.77 -12.73
N PHE A 443 -30.82 -6.19 -13.64
CA PHE A 443 -31.06 -5.45 -14.87
C PHE A 443 -31.67 -4.07 -14.61
N ALA A 444 -31.03 -3.03 -15.12
CA ALA A 444 -31.52 -1.66 -15.10
C ALA A 444 -31.47 -1.02 -16.49
N ARG A 445 -32.41 -0.11 -16.74
CA ARG A 445 -32.33 0.76 -17.91
C ARG A 445 -31.51 1.99 -17.54
N GLU A 446 -30.33 2.09 -18.12
CA GLU A 446 -29.41 3.20 -17.88
C GLU A 446 -29.47 4.25 -18.98
N ASP A 447 -29.65 3.80 -20.23
CA ASP A 447 -29.71 4.67 -21.39
C ASP A 447 -31.11 4.64 -22.04
N GLU A 448 -31.47 5.77 -22.62
CA GLU A 448 -32.68 5.91 -23.42
C GLU A 448 -32.37 5.73 -24.91
N ILE A 449 -33.40 5.44 -25.68
CA ILE A 449 -33.31 5.36 -27.16
C ILE A 449 -32.81 6.70 -27.68
N PRO A 450 -31.84 6.70 -28.63
CA PRO A 450 -31.34 7.95 -29.24
C PRO A 450 -32.44 8.82 -29.79
N ALA A 451 -32.36 10.14 -29.59
CA ALA A 451 -33.37 11.09 -30.04
C ALA A 451 -33.60 11.11 -31.57
N GLU A 452 -32.63 10.60 -32.32
CA GLU A 452 -32.69 10.44 -33.78
C GLU A 452 -33.64 9.30 -34.22
N VAL A 453 -34.05 8.44 -33.29
CA VAL A 453 -34.98 7.33 -33.55
C VAL A 453 -36.33 7.64 -32.91
N SER A 454 -37.36 7.81 -33.74
CA SER A 454 -38.72 8.03 -33.22
C SER A 454 -39.21 6.82 -32.39
N ALA A 455 -40.11 7.07 -31.43
CA ALA A 455 -40.74 6.00 -30.67
C ALA A 455 -41.51 4.99 -31.54
N GLU A 456 -42.05 5.46 -32.67
CA GLU A 456 -42.72 4.59 -33.65
C GLU A 456 -41.71 3.68 -34.35
N ASP A 457 -40.63 4.25 -34.89
CA ASP A 457 -39.56 3.48 -35.51
C ASP A 457 -38.93 2.48 -34.52
N ALA A 458 -38.70 2.87 -33.27
CA ALA A 458 -38.16 1.98 -32.27
C ALA A 458 -39.06 0.78 -32.01
N ARG A 459 -40.39 0.96 -31.93
CA ARG A 459 -41.34 -0.17 -31.81
C ARG A 459 -41.30 -1.08 -33.04
N GLU A 460 -41.29 -0.53 -34.26
CA GLU A 460 -41.20 -1.32 -35.47
C GLU A 460 -39.86 -2.06 -35.61
N ILE A 461 -38.74 -1.44 -35.19
CA ILE A 461 -37.43 -2.10 -35.14
C ILE A 461 -37.51 -3.34 -34.23
N LEU A 462 -37.98 -3.21 -33.00
CA LEU A 462 -38.07 -4.33 -32.07
C LEU A 462 -39.03 -5.42 -32.54
N LYS A 463 -40.15 -5.04 -33.10
CA LYS A 463 -41.13 -5.99 -33.68
C LYS A 463 -40.52 -6.79 -34.83
N LYS A 464 -39.95 -6.12 -35.83
CA LYS A 464 -39.31 -6.78 -36.99
C LYS A 464 -38.12 -7.62 -36.57
N TYR A 465 -37.38 -7.16 -35.56
CA TYR A 465 -36.30 -7.94 -34.98
C TYR A 465 -36.82 -9.26 -34.40
N MET A 466 -37.89 -9.24 -33.61
CA MET A 466 -38.48 -10.46 -33.04
C MET A 466 -39.07 -11.41 -34.10
N GLU A 467 -39.64 -10.87 -35.21
CA GLU A 467 -40.15 -11.65 -36.33
C GLU A 467 -39.04 -12.39 -37.10
N SER A 468 -37.85 -11.78 -37.17
CA SER A 468 -36.69 -12.34 -37.93
C SER A 468 -35.64 -13.04 -37.05
N TYR A 469 -35.70 -12.90 -35.73
CA TYR A 469 -34.70 -13.44 -34.80
C TYR A 469 -34.68 -14.96 -34.78
N ASP A 470 -33.52 -15.52 -35.06
CA ASP A 470 -33.19 -16.93 -34.90
C ASP A 470 -31.90 -17.04 -34.09
N HIS A 471 -31.95 -17.75 -32.96
CA HIS A 471 -30.78 -17.96 -32.10
C HIS A 471 -29.67 -18.77 -32.77
N ALA A 472 -29.99 -19.56 -33.76
CA ALA A 472 -29.04 -20.36 -34.52
C ALA A 472 -28.26 -19.58 -35.59
N ASP A 473 -28.62 -18.31 -35.85
CA ASP A 473 -27.89 -17.49 -36.81
C ASP A 473 -26.43 -17.31 -36.39
N ASP A 474 -25.52 -17.40 -37.36
CA ASP A 474 -24.17 -16.87 -37.13
C ASP A 474 -24.14 -15.33 -37.10
N GLN A 475 -23.00 -14.76 -36.69
CA GLN A 475 -22.85 -13.32 -36.54
C GLN A 475 -23.14 -12.54 -37.84
N SER A 476 -22.77 -13.12 -39.01
CA SER A 476 -23.02 -12.46 -40.32
C SER A 476 -24.51 -12.49 -40.67
N GLN A 477 -25.17 -13.66 -40.52
CA GLN A 477 -26.61 -13.81 -40.76
C GLN A 477 -27.41 -12.90 -39.85
N TRP A 478 -27.05 -12.85 -38.56
CA TRP A 478 -27.68 -11.93 -37.59
C TRP A 478 -27.55 -10.48 -38.03
N PHE A 479 -26.34 -10.03 -38.40
CA PHE A 479 -26.12 -8.63 -38.79
C PHE A 479 -26.78 -8.26 -40.12
N ASP A 480 -26.90 -9.21 -41.08
CA ASP A 480 -27.63 -9.00 -42.33
C ASP A 480 -29.12 -8.79 -42.05
N LYS A 481 -29.72 -9.52 -41.10
CA LYS A 481 -31.10 -9.24 -40.66
C LYS A 481 -31.26 -7.83 -40.10
N ILE A 482 -30.31 -7.34 -39.28
CA ILE A 482 -30.33 -5.97 -38.77
C ILE A 482 -30.24 -4.94 -39.91
N ARG A 483 -29.40 -5.20 -40.92
CA ARG A 483 -29.31 -4.35 -42.13
C ARG A 483 -30.61 -4.33 -42.91
N ASN A 484 -31.27 -5.47 -43.08
CA ASN A 484 -32.56 -5.54 -43.77
C ASN A 484 -33.64 -4.72 -43.06
N ILE A 485 -33.72 -4.86 -41.72
CA ILE A 485 -34.63 -4.03 -40.90
C ILE A 485 -34.33 -2.54 -41.10
N ALA A 486 -33.04 -2.15 -41.09
CA ALA A 486 -32.64 -0.77 -41.32
C ALA A 486 -33.15 -0.26 -42.69
N VAL A 487 -32.93 -0.99 -43.76
CA VAL A 487 -33.36 -0.62 -45.11
C VAL A 487 -34.89 -0.53 -45.22
N GLU A 488 -35.61 -1.50 -44.69
CA GLU A 488 -37.08 -1.54 -44.72
C GLU A 488 -37.71 -0.32 -44.01
N LEU A 489 -37.05 0.19 -42.94
CA LEU A 489 -37.55 1.32 -42.18
C LEU A 489 -36.98 2.69 -42.65
N GLY A 490 -36.20 2.71 -43.75
CA GLY A 490 -35.65 3.94 -44.33
C GLY A 490 -34.36 4.41 -43.69
N TYR A 491 -33.63 3.51 -43.02
CA TYR A 491 -32.28 3.76 -42.51
C TYR A 491 -31.22 3.25 -43.49
N ALA A 492 -30.07 3.92 -43.56
CA ALA A 492 -28.98 3.50 -44.43
C ALA A 492 -28.36 2.18 -43.90
N ALA A 493 -28.13 1.20 -44.80
CA ALA A 493 -27.47 -0.07 -44.48
C ALA A 493 -26.02 0.11 -44.03
N LYS A 494 -25.38 1.20 -44.36
CA LYS A 494 -24.01 1.53 -44.01
C LYS A 494 -23.90 2.97 -43.48
N PRO A 495 -23.15 3.20 -42.39
CA PRO A 495 -22.95 4.56 -41.88
C PRO A 495 -22.33 5.54 -42.90
N LYS A 496 -21.53 5.02 -43.86
CA LYS A 496 -20.92 5.84 -44.92
C LYS A 496 -21.95 6.41 -45.87
N ASP A 497 -23.03 5.69 -46.18
CA ASP A 497 -24.09 6.14 -47.11
C ASP A 497 -24.89 7.26 -46.46
N TYR A 498 -25.23 7.11 -45.19
CA TYR A 498 -25.86 8.17 -44.41
C TYR A 498 -24.99 9.44 -44.30
N LYS A 499 -23.68 9.30 -44.10
CA LYS A 499 -22.77 10.47 -44.04
C LYS A 499 -22.68 11.24 -45.36
N LYS A 500 -22.89 10.55 -46.49
CA LYS A 500 -22.86 11.18 -47.84
C LYS A 500 -24.15 11.92 -48.16
N ASN A 501 -25.29 11.34 -47.82
CA ASN A 501 -26.63 11.85 -48.17
C ASN A 501 -27.54 11.73 -46.93
N PRO A 502 -27.35 12.53 -45.89
CA PRO A 502 -28.12 12.42 -44.63
C PRO A 502 -29.61 12.68 -44.82
N GLU A 503 -29.99 13.47 -45.81
CA GLU A 503 -31.40 13.79 -46.16
C GLU A 503 -32.18 12.62 -46.78
N ASP A 504 -31.48 11.63 -47.31
CA ASP A 504 -32.12 10.45 -47.95
C ASP A 504 -32.54 9.38 -46.93
N TYR A 505 -32.09 9.50 -45.69
CA TYR A 505 -32.27 8.46 -44.69
C TYR A 505 -32.69 9.00 -43.33
N LYS A 506 -33.46 8.26 -42.56
CA LYS A 506 -33.78 8.55 -41.16
C LYS A 506 -32.57 8.43 -40.19
N GLY A 507 -31.52 7.74 -40.64
CA GLY A 507 -30.35 7.43 -39.86
C GLY A 507 -29.56 6.29 -40.53
N HIS A 508 -28.87 5.48 -39.80
CA HIS A 508 -28.13 4.32 -40.32
C HIS A 508 -28.30 3.08 -39.43
N VAL A 509 -27.83 1.91 -39.91
CA VAL A 509 -27.92 0.62 -39.23
C VAL A 509 -27.40 0.63 -37.76
N GLY A 510 -26.48 1.53 -37.43
CA GLY A 510 -26.01 1.73 -36.05
C GLY A 510 -27.11 2.19 -35.10
N HIS A 511 -28.04 3.06 -35.55
CA HIS A 511 -29.19 3.47 -34.74
C HIS A 511 -30.13 2.30 -34.48
N VAL A 512 -30.38 1.45 -35.48
CA VAL A 512 -31.19 0.24 -35.36
C VAL A 512 -30.55 -0.74 -34.37
N SER A 513 -29.23 -0.98 -34.49
CA SER A 513 -28.48 -1.82 -33.55
C SER A 513 -28.51 -1.26 -32.14
N THR A 514 -28.47 0.06 -31.96
CA THR A 514 -28.52 0.71 -30.66
C THR A 514 -29.87 0.50 -29.97
N VAL A 515 -30.99 0.60 -30.69
CA VAL A 515 -32.33 0.30 -30.15
C VAL A 515 -32.39 -1.14 -29.62
N ILE A 516 -31.90 -2.12 -30.40
CA ILE A 516 -31.88 -3.52 -30.01
C ILE A 516 -30.97 -3.71 -28.79
N ARG A 517 -29.79 -3.07 -28.78
CA ARG A 517 -28.85 -3.11 -27.68
C ARG A 517 -29.44 -2.59 -26.37
N ILE A 518 -30.11 -1.43 -26.42
CA ILE A 518 -30.75 -0.85 -25.23
C ILE A 518 -31.90 -1.74 -24.74
N ALA A 519 -32.69 -2.31 -25.64
CA ALA A 519 -33.76 -3.21 -25.25
C ALA A 519 -33.26 -4.50 -24.56
N LEU A 520 -32.09 -5.00 -24.98
CA LEU A 520 -31.47 -6.18 -24.40
C LEU A 520 -30.76 -5.91 -23.08
N MET A 521 -29.98 -4.84 -23.01
CA MET A 521 -29.01 -4.60 -21.94
C MET A 521 -29.27 -3.35 -21.10
N GLY A 522 -30.23 -2.50 -21.53
CA GLY A 522 -30.46 -1.20 -20.89
C GLY A 522 -29.39 -0.15 -21.18
N ARG A 523 -28.41 -0.45 -22.05
CA ARG A 523 -27.23 0.41 -22.32
C ARG A 523 -27.00 0.60 -23.81
N ALA A 524 -26.56 1.81 -24.20
CA ALA A 524 -26.23 2.16 -25.57
C ALA A 524 -24.83 1.65 -25.99
N GLN A 525 -23.96 1.36 -25.02
CA GLN A 525 -22.61 0.84 -25.23
C GLN A 525 -22.47 -0.56 -24.63
N SER A 526 -21.84 -1.47 -25.34
CA SER A 526 -21.60 -2.84 -24.89
C SER A 526 -20.54 -3.52 -25.75
N PRO A 527 -20.02 -4.68 -25.36
CA PRO A 527 -19.38 -5.63 -26.28
C PRO A 527 -20.31 -6.04 -27.44
N ASP A 528 -19.85 -7.00 -28.25
CA ASP A 528 -20.62 -7.47 -29.40
C ASP A 528 -22.00 -8.02 -28.99
N VAL A 529 -23.06 -7.46 -29.58
CA VAL A 529 -24.46 -7.78 -29.24
C VAL A 529 -24.82 -9.22 -29.60
N TRP A 530 -24.29 -9.75 -30.70
CA TRP A 530 -24.55 -11.13 -31.09
C TRP A 530 -23.93 -12.11 -30.06
N CYS A 531 -22.67 -11.87 -29.66
CA CYS A 531 -22.04 -12.67 -28.63
C CYS A 531 -22.80 -12.64 -27.29
N ILE A 532 -23.26 -11.44 -26.90
CA ILE A 532 -24.08 -11.27 -25.69
C ILE A 532 -25.36 -12.10 -25.77
N GLN A 533 -26.07 -12.06 -26.90
CA GLN A 533 -27.30 -12.85 -27.09
C GLN A 533 -27.04 -14.36 -27.04
N GLN A 534 -25.92 -14.81 -27.61
CA GLN A 534 -25.53 -16.22 -27.54
C GLN A 534 -25.32 -16.67 -26.09
N ILE A 535 -24.74 -15.82 -25.23
CA ILE A 535 -24.55 -16.10 -23.81
C ILE A 535 -25.88 -16.02 -23.05
N MET A 536 -26.71 -15.00 -23.30
CA MET A 536 -28.03 -14.85 -22.68
C MET A 536 -28.99 -16.02 -22.98
N GLY A 537 -28.85 -16.62 -24.14
CA GLY A 537 -29.76 -17.63 -24.65
C GLY A 537 -31.04 -17.06 -25.26
N GLU A 538 -31.77 -17.92 -25.98
CA GLU A 538 -32.96 -17.52 -26.74
C GLU A 538 -34.08 -16.97 -25.87
N ASP A 539 -34.39 -17.65 -24.75
CA ASP A 539 -35.49 -17.29 -23.88
C ASP A 539 -35.32 -15.92 -23.23
N MET A 540 -34.13 -15.62 -22.71
CA MET A 540 -33.84 -14.30 -22.11
C MET A 540 -33.86 -13.22 -23.20
N THR A 541 -33.26 -13.46 -24.33
CA THR A 541 -33.24 -12.52 -25.45
C THR A 541 -34.66 -12.14 -25.87
N ARG A 542 -35.52 -13.13 -26.12
CA ARG A 542 -36.92 -12.91 -26.50
C ARG A 542 -37.69 -12.15 -25.42
N ARG A 543 -37.54 -12.55 -24.15
CA ARG A 543 -38.21 -11.93 -23.01
C ARG A 543 -37.81 -10.47 -22.86
N ARG A 544 -36.52 -10.11 -22.96
CA ARG A 544 -36.00 -8.75 -22.85
C ARG A 544 -36.57 -7.83 -23.95
N ILE A 545 -36.51 -8.27 -25.21
CA ILE A 545 -37.01 -7.50 -26.34
C ILE A 545 -38.53 -7.29 -26.23
N THR A 546 -39.29 -8.37 -25.92
CA THR A 546 -40.75 -8.32 -25.86
C THR A 546 -41.26 -7.49 -24.69
N SER A 547 -40.56 -7.48 -23.57
CA SER A 547 -40.93 -6.72 -22.37
C SER A 547 -40.51 -5.25 -22.43
N TYR A 548 -39.73 -4.84 -23.44
CA TYR A 548 -39.27 -3.47 -23.54
C TYR A 548 -40.43 -2.52 -23.90
N LYS A 549 -40.71 -1.56 -23.01
CA LYS A 549 -41.73 -0.54 -23.21
C LYS A 549 -41.07 0.77 -23.66
N ILE A 550 -41.48 1.28 -24.81
CA ILE A 550 -41.01 2.53 -25.40
C ILE A 550 -42.01 3.65 -25.02
#